data_66c8239dbb063fbfa860321b3536083f
#
_entry.id   66c8239dbb063fbfa860321b3536083f
#
_cell.length_a   1.000
_cell.length_b   1.000
_cell.length_c   1.000
_cell.angle_alpha   90.00
_cell.angle_beta   90.00
_cell.angle_gamma   90.00
#
_symmetry.space_group_name_H-M   'P 1'
#
loop_
_entity.id
_entity.type
_entity.pdbx_description
1 polymer ?
#
loop_
_entity_poly.entity_id
_entity_poly.type
_entity_poly.pdbx_seq_one_letter_code
_entity_poly.pdbx_strand_id
1 'polypeptide(L)'
;VKALPQLRGRIRLGLAALAAVAALTVPQMAQAAPSEDDIAKAQAAEEAAKLSVAEIEVRLAQVSAQAQSATQAAQVAGEDLNAANIALDQAKATSAQAQADAAQAQADFEEGKKQIASIAQTAYRDGNASLDALAPYLDSDGLRTVETKKSSIDSFSNSAETKMQNVAALEQVANVMRGAAEQALTAQQSATDEVQARTDAANAAASSAQAQQRTVEAQRSAYVEELAKKQNTTVDLIQQREAALEAERQAAAEAAARAAAEAAAQAAAEEAARQAAAAQAAPAPSVGGGDDDDSDSGYTPPSRTPEIEDSSDDDGGGSSWGSGGAATAIAAAKSYLGVPYVWGGESYGGVDCSGLTMLAWARAGVSLPHLSRAQYGYGTHVSINSMEPGDLIFWSSNGAQSGIYHVAMYLGGGQMIEAPTFGVPVRITGVYSWGSIMPYAVRL
;
A
#
# COMPACT_ATOMS: atom_id res chain seq x y z
N VAL A 1 14.40 43.03 58.05
CA VAL A 1 14.83 43.13 59.45
C VAL A 1 15.56 41.86 59.83
N LYS A 2 16.82 42.08 60.28
CA LYS A 2 17.74 41.18 60.99
C LYS A 2 18.47 40.13 60.19
N ALA A 3 19.70 40.25 59.82
CA ALA A 3 20.96 40.47 60.62
C ALA A 3 21.76 39.14 60.70
N LEU A 4 22.94 39.20 60.09
CA LEU A 4 24.08 38.27 60.18
C LEU A 4 24.54 38.07 61.63
N PRO A 5 25.35 37.07 61.85
CA PRO A 5 26.72 37.46 62.28
C PRO A 5 27.85 36.67 61.57
N GLN A 6 28.91 37.40 61.45
CA GLN A 6 30.27 37.05 61.11
C GLN A 6 30.94 36.20 62.22
N LEU A 7 31.85 35.30 61.86
CA LEU A 7 32.96 34.93 62.73
C LEU A 7 34.26 34.78 61.94
N ARG A 8 35.21 35.58 62.43
CA ARG A 8 36.64 35.69 62.04
C ARG A 8 37.47 34.60 62.69
N GLY A 9 38.55 34.25 62.06
CA GLY A 9 39.64 33.52 62.72
C GLY A 9 40.64 32.92 61.76
N ARG A 10 41.60 33.55 61.49
CA ARG A 10 43.03 33.68 61.87
C ARG A 10 43.98 32.90 60.98
N ILE A 11 44.74 33.71 60.28
CA ILE A 11 46.05 33.59 59.63
C ILE A 11 47.02 32.67 60.38
N ARG A 12 47.70 31.75 59.65
CA ARG A 12 49.12 31.41 59.93
C ARG A 12 49.86 31.29 58.57
N LEU A 13 50.86 32.18 58.44
CA LEU A 13 51.94 32.13 57.47
C LEU A 13 52.79 30.89 57.64
N GLY A 14 53.17 30.25 56.57
CA GLY A 14 54.31 29.32 56.54
C GLY A 14 54.93 29.44 55.12
N LEU A 15 56.10 30.09 55.10
CA LEU A 15 57.03 30.10 53.97
C LEU A 15 57.53 28.70 53.72
N ALA A 16 57.65 28.29 52.46
CA ALA A 16 58.88 27.71 51.94
C ALA A 16 58.77 27.24 50.45
N ALA A 17 59.77 27.62 49.71
CA ALA A 17 60.40 26.95 48.60
C ALA A 17 59.74 27.03 47.21
N LEU A 18 60.27 27.98 46.45
CA LEU A 18 60.29 27.90 44.97
C LEU A 18 61.05 26.63 44.55
N ALA A 19 60.32 25.72 43.90
CA ALA A 19 60.89 24.79 42.94
C ALA A 19 60.23 25.10 41.57
N ALA A 20 60.97 25.76 40.70
CA ALA A 20 60.62 25.96 39.33
C ALA A 20 60.67 24.60 38.59
N VAL A 21 59.53 23.95 38.52
CA VAL A 21 59.35 22.86 37.55
C VAL A 21 58.78 23.48 36.26
N ALA A 22 59.65 23.53 35.26
CA ALA A 22 59.23 23.81 33.88
C ALA A 22 58.26 22.72 33.46
N ALA A 23 56.97 22.99 33.61
CA ALA A 23 55.89 22.17 33.04
C ALA A 23 55.99 22.36 31.52
N LEU A 24 56.57 21.41 30.85
CA LEU A 24 56.34 21.14 29.45
C LEU A 24 54.81 20.89 29.28
N THR A 25 54.08 21.92 28.88
CA THR A 25 52.69 21.78 28.44
C THR A 25 52.72 21.00 27.16
N VAL A 26 52.72 19.68 27.21
CA VAL A 26 52.25 18.83 26.13
C VAL A 26 50.80 19.24 25.90
N PRO A 27 50.42 19.68 24.71
CA PRO A 27 49.01 19.92 24.43
C PRO A 27 48.29 18.60 24.65
N GLN A 28 47.50 18.52 25.71
CA GLN A 28 46.56 17.44 25.91
C GLN A 28 45.56 17.55 24.75
N MET A 29 45.81 16.77 23.68
CA MET A 29 44.77 16.55 22.69
C MET A 29 43.58 16.02 23.48
N ALA A 30 42.53 16.80 23.54
CA ALA A 30 41.26 16.34 24.07
C ALA A 30 40.90 15.10 23.26
N GLN A 31 41.11 13.91 23.87
CA GLN A 31 40.60 12.68 23.28
C GLN A 31 39.10 12.87 23.22
N ALA A 32 38.57 12.88 21.99
CA ALA A 32 37.14 12.86 21.81
C ALA A 32 36.57 11.70 22.61
N ALA A 33 35.49 11.93 23.34
CA ALA A 33 34.81 10.85 24.06
C ALA A 33 34.51 9.71 23.05
N PRO A 34 34.72 8.44 23.45
CA PRO A 34 34.43 7.31 22.57
C PRO A 34 33.02 7.41 22.03
N SER A 35 32.85 7.16 20.74
CA SER A 35 31.53 7.09 20.11
C SER A 35 30.74 5.90 20.66
N GLU A 36 29.42 5.93 20.54
CA GLU A 36 28.58 4.77 20.89
C GLU A 36 29.01 3.50 20.14
N ASP A 37 29.44 3.67 18.87
CA ASP A 37 29.96 2.57 18.05
C ASP A 37 31.30 2.03 18.61
N ASP A 38 32.18 2.88 19.14
CA ASP A 38 33.43 2.43 19.76
C ASP A 38 33.18 1.66 21.05
N ILE A 39 32.21 2.12 21.85
CA ILE A 39 31.78 1.42 23.07
C ILE A 39 31.17 0.06 22.74
N ALA A 40 30.29 0.00 21.74
CA ALA A 40 29.67 -1.25 21.29
C ALA A 40 30.70 -2.25 20.77
N LYS A 41 31.69 -1.80 19.99
CA LYS A 41 32.82 -2.64 19.53
C LYS A 41 33.67 -3.17 20.66
N ALA A 42 33.97 -2.35 21.64
CA ALA A 42 34.78 -2.76 22.82
C ALA A 42 34.05 -3.81 23.65
N GLN A 43 32.75 -3.64 23.89
CA GLN A 43 31.90 -4.62 24.60
C GLN A 43 31.81 -5.94 23.82
N ALA A 44 31.56 -5.89 22.49
CA ALA A 44 31.51 -7.08 21.68
C ALA A 44 32.86 -7.82 21.64
N ALA A 45 34.01 -7.11 21.60
CA ALA A 45 35.34 -7.71 21.68
C ALA A 45 35.60 -8.42 23.01
N GLU A 46 35.13 -7.84 24.13
CA GLU A 46 35.24 -8.49 25.43
C GLU A 46 34.38 -9.76 25.52
N GLU A 47 33.15 -9.74 25.00
CA GLU A 47 32.30 -10.93 24.94
C GLU A 47 32.90 -12.00 24.03
N ALA A 48 33.34 -11.64 22.84
CA ALA A 48 33.92 -12.60 21.87
C ALA A 48 35.14 -13.32 22.42
N ALA A 49 35.99 -12.63 23.20
CA ALA A 49 37.18 -13.21 23.82
C ALA A 49 36.87 -14.33 24.82
N LYS A 50 35.68 -14.33 25.42
CA LYS A 50 35.21 -15.32 26.41
C LYS A 50 34.63 -16.59 25.75
N LEU A 51 34.28 -16.53 24.46
CA LEU A 51 33.58 -17.62 23.75
C LEU A 51 34.55 -18.63 23.14
N SER A 52 34.11 -19.88 22.99
CA SER A 52 34.76 -20.88 22.16
C SER A 52 34.52 -20.62 20.67
N VAL A 53 35.30 -21.25 19.79
CA VAL A 53 35.10 -21.15 18.33
C VAL A 53 33.69 -21.51 17.91
N ALA A 54 33.14 -22.60 18.42
CA ALA A 54 31.78 -23.04 18.10
C ALA A 54 30.70 -22.04 18.58
N GLU A 55 30.88 -21.45 19.76
CA GLU A 55 29.97 -20.41 20.27
C GLU A 55 30.04 -19.13 19.43
N ILE A 56 31.23 -18.74 18.96
CA ILE A 56 31.38 -17.58 18.07
C ILE A 56 30.63 -17.83 16.74
N GLU A 57 30.79 -19.01 16.13
CA GLU A 57 30.07 -19.37 14.89
C GLU A 57 28.53 -19.32 15.07
N VAL A 58 28.01 -19.81 16.20
CA VAL A 58 26.59 -19.70 16.54
C VAL A 58 26.15 -18.25 16.74
N ARG A 59 26.95 -17.43 17.43
CA ARG A 59 26.66 -16.01 17.62
C ARG A 59 26.66 -15.23 16.32
N LEU A 60 27.59 -15.49 15.40
CA LEU A 60 27.61 -14.89 14.09
C LEU A 60 26.32 -15.17 13.30
N ALA A 61 25.83 -16.41 13.35
CA ALA A 61 24.54 -16.76 12.74
C ALA A 61 23.36 -16.01 13.41
N GLN A 62 23.36 -15.91 14.75
CA GLN A 62 22.30 -15.21 15.49
C GLN A 62 22.25 -13.71 15.17
N VAL A 63 23.41 -13.02 15.17
CA VAL A 63 23.43 -11.58 14.86
C VAL A 63 23.02 -11.28 13.43
N SER A 64 23.37 -12.17 12.48
CA SER A 64 22.90 -12.07 11.09
C SER A 64 21.37 -12.22 10.99
N ALA A 65 20.79 -13.19 11.71
CA ALA A 65 19.34 -13.38 11.76
C ALA A 65 18.62 -12.18 12.42
N GLN A 66 19.21 -11.57 13.44
CA GLN A 66 18.67 -10.36 14.08
C GLN A 66 18.64 -9.18 13.10
N ALA A 67 19.71 -8.96 12.33
CA ALA A 67 19.74 -7.90 11.32
C ALA A 67 18.66 -8.10 10.24
N GLN A 68 18.50 -9.33 9.77
CA GLN A 68 17.45 -9.68 8.81
C GLN A 68 16.05 -9.43 9.37
N SER A 69 15.79 -9.86 10.61
CA SER A 69 14.50 -9.67 11.28
C SER A 69 14.16 -8.18 11.46
N ALA A 70 15.13 -7.36 11.88
CA ALA A 70 14.93 -5.92 12.04
C ALA A 70 14.64 -5.23 10.69
N THR A 71 15.37 -5.60 9.64
CA THR A 71 15.12 -5.12 8.28
C THR A 71 13.73 -5.50 7.79
N GLN A 72 13.32 -6.75 7.98
CA GLN A 72 11.99 -7.23 7.62
C GLN A 72 10.89 -6.45 8.37
N ALA A 73 11.06 -6.21 9.68
CA ALA A 73 10.09 -5.43 10.46
C ALA A 73 9.94 -4.00 9.92
N ALA A 74 11.04 -3.37 9.52
CA ALA A 74 11.01 -2.06 8.90
C ALA A 74 10.30 -2.07 7.54
N GLN A 75 10.55 -3.07 6.71
CA GLN A 75 9.87 -3.24 5.41
C GLN A 75 8.36 -3.45 5.58
N VAL A 76 7.94 -4.29 6.54
CA VAL A 76 6.51 -4.50 6.88
C VAL A 76 5.85 -3.17 7.27
N ALA A 77 6.49 -2.39 8.14
CA ALA A 77 5.96 -1.11 8.58
C ALA A 77 5.86 -0.10 7.42
N GLY A 78 6.80 -0.12 6.47
CA GLY A 78 6.75 0.69 5.25
C GLY A 78 5.59 0.31 4.35
N GLU A 79 5.36 -0.97 4.12
CA GLU A 79 4.22 -1.46 3.34
C GLU A 79 2.87 -1.13 3.99
N ASP A 80 2.79 -1.16 5.33
CA ASP A 80 1.59 -0.76 6.06
C ASP A 80 1.32 0.76 5.91
N LEU A 81 2.37 1.59 5.88
CA LEU A 81 2.24 3.01 5.57
C LEU A 81 1.78 3.25 4.14
N ASN A 82 2.33 2.54 3.14
CA ASN A 82 1.88 2.64 1.75
C ASN A 82 0.41 2.25 1.61
N ALA A 83 -0.02 1.18 2.27
CA ALA A 83 -1.43 0.77 2.32
C ALA A 83 -2.34 1.85 2.92
N ALA A 84 -1.91 2.50 4.01
CA ALA A 84 -2.65 3.59 4.64
C ALA A 84 -2.76 4.82 3.73
N ASN A 85 -1.70 5.17 2.99
CA ASN A 85 -1.72 6.26 2.01
C ASN A 85 -2.73 5.99 0.89
N ILE A 86 -2.75 4.79 0.32
CA ILE A 86 -3.75 4.39 -0.68
C ILE A 86 -5.17 4.49 -0.12
N ALA A 87 -5.39 4.02 1.11
CA ALA A 87 -6.70 4.11 1.76
C ALA A 87 -7.14 5.58 1.98
N LEU A 88 -6.20 6.45 2.35
CA LEU A 88 -6.46 7.88 2.49
C LEU A 88 -6.86 8.52 1.15
N ASP A 89 -6.17 8.19 0.06
CA ASP A 89 -6.49 8.75 -1.25
C ASP A 89 -7.86 8.27 -1.76
N GLN A 90 -8.21 7.01 -1.50
CA GLN A 90 -9.56 6.50 -1.76
C GLN A 90 -10.62 7.20 -0.89
N ALA A 91 -10.33 7.41 0.40
CA ALA A 91 -11.25 8.12 1.30
C ALA A 91 -11.45 9.58 0.88
N LYS A 92 -10.40 10.28 0.43
CA LYS A 92 -10.50 11.65 -0.15
C LYS A 92 -11.38 11.68 -1.39
N ALA A 93 -11.17 10.74 -2.32
CA ALA A 93 -11.98 10.65 -3.55
C ALA A 93 -13.45 10.38 -3.21
N THR A 94 -13.72 9.44 -2.31
CA THR A 94 -15.09 9.12 -1.84
C THR A 94 -15.73 10.32 -1.15
N SER A 95 -15.00 11.03 -0.29
CA SER A 95 -15.49 12.24 0.39
C SER A 95 -15.82 13.36 -0.59
N ALA A 96 -14.96 13.60 -1.58
CA ALA A 96 -15.19 14.60 -2.62
C ALA A 96 -16.44 14.27 -3.46
N GLN A 97 -16.61 13.00 -3.85
CA GLN A 97 -17.79 12.55 -4.59
C GLN A 97 -19.07 12.71 -3.75
N ALA A 98 -19.06 12.24 -2.51
CA ALA A 98 -20.22 12.34 -1.63
C ALA A 98 -20.63 13.81 -1.35
N GLN A 99 -19.66 14.72 -1.24
CA GLN A 99 -19.95 16.16 -1.11
C GLN A 99 -20.56 16.74 -2.39
N ALA A 100 -20.08 16.33 -3.56
CA ALA A 100 -20.65 16.76 -4.84
C ALA A 100 -22.09 16.25 -5.00
N ASP A 101 -22.35 14.98 -4.65
CA ASP A 101 -23.68 14.38 -4.70
C ASP A 101 -24.65 15.07 -3.72
N ALA A 102 -24.19 15.39 -2.52
CA ALA A 102 -24.98 16.12 -1.53
C ALA A 102 -25.30 17.55 -2.00
N ALA A 103 -24.35 18.23 -2.62
CA ALA A 103 -24.57 19.56 -3.19
C ALA A 103 -25.58 19.52 -4.35
N GLN A 104 -25.49 18.52 -5.23
CA GLN A 104 -26.45 18.34 -6.31
C GLN A 104 -27.85 18.03 -5.77
N ALA A 105 -27.99 17.11 -4.84
CA ALA A 105 -29.27 16.77 -4.24
C ALA A 105 -29.91 17.99 -3.51
N GLN A 106 -29.10 18.82 -2.86
CA GLN A 106 -29.57 20.08 -2.25
C GLN A 106 -30.03 21.06 -3.33
N ALA A 107 -29.33 21.20 -4.43
CA ALA A 107 -29.72 22.08 -5.55
C ALA A 107 -31.05 21.64 -6.18
N ASP A 108 -31.23 20.32 -6.37
CA ASP A 108 -32.45 19.74 -6.91
C ASP A 108 -33.64 19.99 -5.95
N PHE A 109 -33.44 19.85 -4.65
CA PHE A 109 -34.44 20.17 -3.64
C PHE A 109 -34.82 21.66 -3.66
N GLU A 110 -33.83 22.59 -3.71
CA GLU A 110 -34.11 24.04 -3.78
C GLU A 110 -34.82 24.42 -5.09
N GLU A 111 -34.51 23.78 -6.20
CA GLU A 111 -35.20 24.00 -7.47
C GLU A 111 -36.65 23.48 -7.39
N GLY A 112 -36.87 22.32 -6.78
CA GLY A 112 -38.22 21.81 -6.50
C GLY A 112 -39.06 22.78 -5.65
N LYS A 113 -38.45 23.36 -4.62
CA LYS A 113 -39.11 24.40 -3.77
C LYS A 113 -39.49 25.63 -4.58
N LYS A 114 -38.64 26.12 -5.49
CA LYS A 114 -38.96 27.24 -6.37
C LYS A 114 -40.14 26.94 -7.29
N GLN A 115 -40.22 25.70 -7.81
CA GLN A 115 -41.34 25.27 -8.62
C GLN A 115 -42.67 25.29 -7.84
N ILE A 116 -42.70 24.83 -6.56
CA ILE A 116 -43.87 24.93 -5.70
C ILE A 116 -44.21 26.40 -5.41
N ALA A 117 -43.21 27.23 -5.08
CA ALA A 117 -43.41 28.64 -4.84
C ALA A 117 -44.04 29.38 -6.06
N SER A 118 -43.64 29.03 -7.27
CA SER A 118 -44.23 29.57 -8.51
C SER A 118 -45.67 29.16 -8.70
N ILE A 119 -46.03 27.90 -8.36
CA ILE A 119 -47.41 27.43 -8.37
C ILE A 119 -48.23 28.16 -7.35
N ALA A 120 -47.74 28.35 -6.11
CA ALA A 120 -48.44 29.09 -5.05
C ALA A 120 -48.64 30.56 -5.43
N GLN A 121 -47.67 31.22 -6.05
CA GLN A 121 -47.80 32.58 -6.57
C GLN A 121 -48.84 32.67 -7.67
N THR A 122 -48.89 31.72 -8.60
CA THR A 122 -49.88 31.67 -9.66
C THR A 122 -51.26 31.46 -9.06
N ALA A 123 -51.45 30.49 -8.13
CA ALA A 123 -52.68 30.25 -7.45
C ALA A 123 -53.16 31.44 -6.63
N TYR A 124 -52.27 32.19 -5.96
CA TYR A 124 -52.58 33.38 -5.20
C TYR A 124 -52.98 34.56 -6.12
N ARG A 125 -52.28 34.77 -7.21
CA ARG A 125 -52.56 35.82 -8.18
C ARG A 125 -53.86 35.54 -8.93
N ASP A 126 -54.11 34.30 -9.29
CA ASP A 126 -55.32 33.88 -10.00
C ASP A 126 -56.45 33.56 -9.01
N GLY A 127 -56.14 33.33 -7.72
CA GLY A 127 -57.11 33.05 -6.63
C GLY A 127 -57.90 34.28 -6.18
N ASN A 128 -57.54 35.51 -6.57
CA ASN A 128 -58.44 36.63 -6.55
C ASN A 128 -59.58 36.45 -7.54
N ALA A 129 -59.47 35.51 -8.45
CA ALA A 129 -60.52 35.01 -9.32
C ALA A 129 -61.45 33.99 -8.65
N SER A 130 -61.40 33.77 -7.31
CA SER A 130 -62.31 32.85 -6.64
C SER A 130 -63.76 33.32 -6.69
N LEU A 131 -63.98 34.62 -6.85
CA LEU A 131 -65.31 35.13 -7.22
C LEU A 131 -65.62 34.96 -8.71
N ASP A 132 -64.62 35.06 -9.59
CA ASP A 132 -64.72 34.71 -10.99
C ASP A 132 -64.84 33.20 -11.23
N ALA A 133 -64.35 32.37 -10.35
CA ALA A 133 -64.58 30.92 -10.39
C ALA A 133 -66.07 30.55 -10.12
N LEU A 134 -66.83 31.42 -9.45
CA LEU A 134 -68.27 31.32 -9.33
C LEU A 134 -69.03 31.96 -10.50
N ALA A 135 -68.43 32.89 -11.22
CA ALA A 135 -69.04 33.54 -12.38
C ALA A 135 -69.53 32.57 -13.44
N PRO A 136 -68.83 31.44 -13.74
CA PRO A 136 -69.34 30.42 -14.70
C PRO A 136 -70.59 29.67 -14.19
N TYR A 137 -70.83 29.69 -12.89
CA TYR A 137 -72.06 29.11 -12.32
C TYR A 137 -73.21 30.08 -12.36
N LEU A 138 -72.89 31.37 -12.54
CA LEU A 138 -73.85 32.45 -12.63
C LEU A 138 -74.22 32.87 -14.05
N ASP A 139 -73.34 32.50 -15.00
CA ASP A 139 -73.54 32.75 -16.45
C ASP A 139 -74.10 31.52 -17.13
N SER A 140 -75.20 31.65 -17.84
CA SER A 140 -76.06 30.55 -18.31
C SER A 140 -75.55 29.78 -19.53
N ASP A 141 -74.23 29.73 -19.76
CA ASP A 141 -73.64 28.99 -20.92
C ASP A 141 -73.21 27.56 -20.56
N GLY A 142 -74.12 26.83 -19.95
CA GLY A 142 -74.19 25.40 -20.01
C GLY A 142 -73.19 24.58 -19.18
N LEU A 143 -73.65 23.47 -18.64
CA LEU A 143 -72.97 22.42 -17.89
C LEU A 143 -71.59 22.02 -18.40
N ARG A 144 -71.37 22.11 -19.75
CA ARG A 144 -70.09 21.72 -20.40
C ARG A 144 -68.93 22.64 -20.01
N THR A 145 -69.14 23.93 -19.81
CA THR A 145 -68.13 24.89 -19.38
C THR A 145 -67.73 24.72 -17.91
N VAL A 146 -68.72 24.37 -17.08
CA VAL A 146 -68.50 24.02 -15.66
C VAL A 146 -67.65 22.74 -15.51
N GLU A 147 -67.98 21.73 -16.31
CA GLU A 147 -67.25 20.46 -16.28
C GLU A 147 -65.79 20.59 -16.77
N THR A 148 -65.57 21.39 -17.84
CA THR A 148 -64.20 21.70 -18.32
C THR A 148 -63.37 22.44 -17.28
N LYS A 149 -63.94 23.45 -16.59
CA LYS A 149 -63.29 24.21 -15.55
C LYS A 149 -62.99 23.37 -14.32
N LYS A 150 -63.96 22.52 -13.89
CA LYS A 150 -63.74 21.56 -12.81
C LYS A 150 -62.61 20.60 -13.16
N SER A 151 -62.60 20.03 -14.33
CA SER A 151 -61.53 19.14 -14.81
C SER A 151 -60.13 19.85 -14.79
N SER A 152 -60.12 21.14 -15.16
CA SER A 152 -58.88 21.94 -15.10
C SER A 152 -58.39 22.18 -13.69
N ILE A 153 -59.33 22.46 -12.72
CA ILE A 153 -59.01 22.65 -11.28
C ILE A 153 -58.53 21.33 -10.69
N ASP A 154 -59.20 20.23 -10.98
CA ASP A 154 -58.81 18.90 -10.48
C ASP A 154 -57.43 18.51 -11.05
N SER A 155 -57.16 18.76 -12.34
CA SER A 155 -55.87 18.53 -12.96
C SER A 155 -54.77 19.39 -12.34
N PHE A 156 -55.04 20.67 -12.06
CA PHE A 156 -54.11 21.57 -11.38
C PHE A 156 -53.82 21.11 -9.95
N SER A 157 -54.84 20.73 -9.18
CA SER A 157 -54.69 20.23 -7.82
C SER A 157 -53.88 18.94 -7.76
N ASN A 158 -54.15 17.97 -8.67
CA ASN A 158 -53.40 16.73 -8.77
C ASN A 158 -51.95 16.99 -9.18
N SER A 159 -51.69 17.94 -10.09
CA SER A 159 -50.34 18.35 -10.50
C SER A 159 -49.60 18.99 -9.33
N ALA A 160 -50.22 19.86 -8.56
CA ALA A 160 -49.65 20.50 -7.37
C ALA A 160 -49.29 19.47 -6.28
N GLU A 161 -50.22 18.53 -6.00
CA GLU A 161 -49.97 17.47 -5.02
C GLU A 161 -48.80 16.56 -5.44
N THR A 162 -48.74 16.14 -6.70
CA THR A 162 -47.61 15.34 -7.24
C THR A 162 -46.29 16.07 -7.10
N LYS A 163 -46.28 17.40 -7.37
CA LYS A 163 -45.06 18.19 -7.22
C LYS A 163 -44.66 18.36 -5.74
N MET A 164 -45.60 18.49 -4.84
CA MET A 164 -45.32 18.54 -3.40
C MET A 164 -44.72 17.20 -2.90
N GLN A 165 -45.29 16.07 -3.34
CA GLN A 165 -44.71 14.75 -3.05
C GLN A 165 -43.29 14.57 -3.62
N ASN A 166 -43.05 15.05 -4.83
CA ASN A 166 -41.71 15.01 -5.43
C ASN A 166 -40.72 15.86 -4.63
N VAL A 167 -41.12 17.06 -4.16
CA VAL A 167 -40.23 17.91 -3.36
C VAL A 167 -39.94 17.29 -1.98
N ALA A 168 -40.93 16.65 -1.36
CA ALA A 168 -40.71 15.89 -0.12
C ALA A 168 -39.76 14.71 -0.34
N ALA A 169 -39.83 14.03 -1.47
CA ALA A 169 -38.88 13.00 -1.81
C ALA A 169 -37.45 13.56 -2.07
N LEU A 170 -37.35 14.71 -2.76
CA LEU A 170 -36.04 15.41 -2.96
C LEU A 170 -35.42 15.87 -1.63
N GLU A 171 -36.24 16.31 -0.67
CA GLU A 171 -35.79 16.65 0.69
C GLU A 171 -35.15 15.45 1.38
N GLN A 172 -35.81 14.28 1.31
CA GLN A 172 -35.31 13.05 1.89
C GLN A 172 -33.97 12.64 1.22
N VAL A 173 -33.89 12.72 -0.12
CA VAL A 173 -32.64 12.43 -0.85
C VAL A 173 -31.55 13.39 -0.42
N ALA A 174 -31.82 14.71 -0.34
CA ALA A 174 -30.83 15.70 0.10
C ALA A 174 -30.34 15.42 1.54
N ASN A 175 -31.22 15.01 2.44
CA ASN A 175 -30.86 14.65 3.82
C ASN A 175 -29.99 13.39 3.87
N VAL A 176 -30.32 12.35 3.10
CA VAL A 176 -29.53 11.11 3.00
C VAL A 176 -28.14 11.40 2.42
N MET A 177 -28.05 12.18 1.32
CA MET A 177 -26.79 12.52 0.71
C MET A 177 -25.90 13.38 1.61
N ARG A 178 -26.49 14.30 2.39
CA ARG A 178 -25.76 15.06 3.41
C ARG A 178 -25.18 14.15 4.48
N GLY A 179 -25.98 13.21 5.01
CA GLY A 179 -25.52 12.22 5.98
C GLY A 179 -24.38 11.34 5.40
N ALA A 180 -24.48 10.95 4.14
CA ALA A 180 -23.43 10.20 3.46
C ALA A 180 -22.13 11.02 3.31
N ALA A 181 -22.22 12.31 2.98
CA ALA A 181 -21.08 13.21 2.91
C ALA A 181 -20.38 13.41 4.27
N GLU A 182 -21.16 13.54 5.36
CA GLU A 182 -20.62 13.64 6.72
C GLU A 182 -19.91 12.34 7.14
N GLN A 183 -20.47 11.18 6.82
CA GLN A 183 -19.82 9.89 7.06
C GLN A 183 -18.53 9.73 6.25
N ALA A 184 -18.54 10.12 4.98
CA ALA A 184 -17.35 10.06 4.13
C ALA A 184 -16.24 11.01 4.61
N LEU A 185 -16.59 12.19 5.11
CA LEU A 185 -15.63 13.12 5.73
C LEU A 185 -15.04 12.55 7.01
N THR A 186 -15.83 11.91 7.85
CA THR A 186 -15.35 11.22 9.06
C THR A 186 -14.43 10.08 8.71
N ALA A 187 -14.74 9.28 7.68
CA ALA A 187 -13.88 8.22 7.20
C ALA A 187 -12.54 8.77 6.66
N GLN A 188 -12.57 9.87 5.94
CA GLN A 188 -11.36 10.56 5.47
C GLN A 188 -10.49 11.04 6.64
N GLN A 189 -11.09 11.60 7.69
CA GLN A 189 -10.35 12.03 8.88
C GLN A 189 -9.69 10.82 9.56
N SER A 190 -10.42 9.74 9.76
CA SER A 190 -9.88 8.50 10.34
C SER A 190 -8.73 7.91 9.50
N ALA A 191 -8.83 7.97 8.17
CA ALA A 191 -7.74 7.54 7.29
C ALA A 191 -6.51 8.45 7.39
N THR A 192 -6.70 9.76 7.63
CA THR A 192 -5.60 10.70 7.87
C THR A 192 -4.88 10.38 9.18
N ASP A 193 -5.63 10.12 10.25
CA ASP A 193 -5.07 9.74 11.54
C ASP A 193 -4.31 8.42 11.47
N GLU A 194 -4.81 7.45 10.69
CA GLU A 194 -4.13 6.17 10.44
C GLU A 194 -2.81 6.37 9.70
N VAL A 195 -2.75 7.23 8.67
CA VAL A 195 -1.49 7.56 7.97
C VAL A 195 -0.48 8.15 8.94
N GLN A 196 -0.88 9.05 9.84
CA GLN A 196 0.03 9.60 10.85
C GLN A 196 0.57 8.50 11.77
N ALA A 197 -0.29 7.63 12.28
CA ALA A 197 0.09 6.53 13.15
C ALA A 197 1.06 5.55 12.44
N ARG A 198 0.80 5.22 11.16
CA ARG A 198 1.68 4.36 10.36
C ARG A 198 3.00 5.03 10.03
N THR A 199 3.01 6.35 9.80
CA THR A 199 4.25 7.13 9.61
C THR A 199 5.13 7.06 10.84
N ASP A 200 4.57 7.27 12.02
CA ASP A 200 5.31 7.20 13.29
C ASP A 200 5.85 5.79 13.54
N ALA A 201 5.04 4.75 13.31
CA ALA A 201 5.45 3.35 13.42
C ALA A 201 6.57 2.99 12.44
N ALA A 202 6.47 3.43 11.19
CA ALA A 202 7.46 3.19 10.15
C ALA A 202 8.80 3.87 10.49
N ASN A 203 8.77 5.12 10.95
CA ASN A 203 9.97 5.85 11.39
C ASN A 203 10.64 5.18 12.60
N ALA A 204 9.85 4.72 13.57
CA ALA A 204 10.35 3.99 14.73
C ALA A 204 11.00 2.66 14.33
N ALA A 205 10.36 1.89 13.44
CA ALA A 205 10.88 0.63 12.93
C ALA A 205 12.19 0.82 12.15
N ALA A 206 12.28 1.88 11.31
CA ALA A 206 13.52 2.23 10.61
C ALA A 206 14.66 2.57 11.55
N SER A 207 14.38 3.46 12.51
CA SER A 207 15.37 3.88 13.49
C SER A 207 15.89 2.69 14.31
N SER A 208 14.98 1.80 14.70
CA SER A 208 15.31 0.55 15.37
C SER A 208 16.17 -0.37 14.50
N ALA A 209 15.79 -0.56 13.24
CA ALA A 209 16.53 -1.39 12.29
C ALA A 209 17.97 -0.86 12.06
N GLN A 210 18.12 0.47 11.90
CA GLN A 210 19.44 1.10 11.74
C GLN A 210 20.32 0.94 12.99
N ALA A 211 19.73 1.13 14.18
CA ALA A 211 20.44 0.93 15.45
C ALA A 211 20.88 -0.54 15.59
N GLN A 212 19.98 -1.47 15.27
CA GLN A 212 20.29 -2.90 15.31
C GLN A 212 21.37 -3.29 14.31
N GLN A 213 21.34 -2.76 13.07
CA GLN A 213 22.39 -3.01 12.08
C GLN A 213 23.76 -2.55 12.57
N ARG A 214 23.88 -1.34 13.15
CA ARG A 214 25.14 -0.86 13.72
C ARG A 214 25.65 -1.77 14.84
N THR A 215 24.77 -2.17 15.73
CA THR A 215 25.11 -3.10 16.82
C THR A 215 25.59 -4.45 16.28
N VAL A 216 24.86 -5.01 15.30
CA VAL A 216 25.20 -6.28 14.66
C VAL A 216 26.54 -6.19 13.92
N GLU A 217 26.82 -5.09 13.24
CA GLU A 217 28.08 -4.88 12.53
C GLU A 217 29.27 -4.82 13.50
N ALA A 218 29.11 -4.10 14.62
CA ALA A 218 30.14 -4.06 15.67
C ALA A 218 30.40 -5.45 16.30
N GLN A 219 29.32 -6.19 16.61
CA GLN A 219 29.42 -7.56 17.14
C GLN A 219 30.07 -8.52 16.13
N ARG A 220 29.64 -8.47 14.86
CA ARG A 220 30.18 -9.31 13.80
C ARG A 220 31.67 -9.07 13.61
N SER A 221 32.09 -7.81 13.56
CA SER A 221 33.52 -7.46 13.44
C SER A 221 34.34 -8.08 14.59
N ALA A 222 33.87 -7.92 15.84
CA ALA A 222 34.54 -8.46 17.01
C ALA A 222 34.60 -10.01 17.01
N TYR A 223 33.51 -10.67 16.62
CA TYR A 223 33.47 -12.14 16.55
C TYR A 223 34.39 -12.68 15.45
N VAL A 224 34.43 -12.05 14.28
CA VAL A 224 35.32 -12.44 13.17
C VAL A 224 36.78 -12.26 13.57
N GLU A 225 37.14 -11.14 14.21
CA GLU A 225 38.51 -10.91 14.69
C GLU A 225 38.95 -11.95 15.73
N GLU A 226 38.08 -12.26 16.68
CA GLU A 226 38.39 -13.25 17.71
C GLU A 226 38.45 -14.68 17.16
N LEU A 227 37.58 -15.01 16.20
CA LEU A 227 37.61 -16.29 15.49
C LEU A 227 38.93 -16.45 14.70
N ALA A 228 39.38 -15.40 14.02
CA ALA A 228 40.66 -15.41 13.34
C ALA A 228 41.83 -15.67 14.27
N LYS A 229 41.84 -15.02 15.45
CA LYS A 229 42.86 -15.25 16.49
C LYS A 229 42.84 -16.69 16.99
N LYS A 230 41.67 -17.21 17.34
CA LYS A 230 41.51 -18.57 17.89
C LYS A 230 41.82 -19.68 16.88
N GLN A 231 41.55 -19.44 15.61
CA GLN A 231 41.88 -20.37 14.52
C GLN A 231 43.31 -20.17 13.95
N ASN A 232 44.04 -19.18 14.46
CA ASN A 232 45.38 -18.81 13.96
C ASN A 232 45.38 -18.56 12.43
N THR A 233 44.38 -17.83 11.95
CA THR A 233 44.13 -17.52 10.53
C THR A 233 43.89 -16.01 10.34
N THR A 234 43.66 -15.58 9.13
CA THR A 234 43.38 -14.18 8.83
C THR A 234 41.88 -13.88 8.84
N VAL A 235 41.54 -12.61 9.11
CA VAL A 235 40.14 -12.13 9.04
C VAL A 235 39.56 -12.37 7.65
N ASP A 236 40.36 -12.13 6.59
CA ASP A 236 39.93 -12.33 5.19
C ASP A 236 39.51 -13.78 4.92
N LEU A 237 40.27 -14.76 5.43
CA LEU A 237 39.89 -16.19 5.26
C LEU A 237 38.64 -16.54 6.00
N ILE A 238 38.42 -15.95 7.19
CA ILE A 238 37.15 -16.16 7.93
C ILE A 238 35.99 -15.55 7.13
N GLN A 239 36.13 -14.35 6.63
CA GLN A 239 35.09 -13.69 5.81
C GLN A 239 34.77 -14.48 4.53
N GLN A 240 35.79 -14.99 3.85
CA GLN A 240 35.60 -15.86 2.67
C GLN A 240 34.87 -17.15 3.01
N ARG A 241 35.20 -17.78 4.15
CA ARG A 241 34.49 -18.98 4.63
C ARG A 241 33.03 -18.67 4.99
N GLU A 242 32.78 -17.57 5.69
CA GLU A 242 31.41 -17.13 5.99
C GLU A 242 30.60 -16.88 4.72
N ALA A 243 31.18 -16.18 3.74
CA ALA A 243 30.53 -15.94 2.45
C ALA A 243 30.22 -17.24 1.71
N ALA A 244 31.13 -18.24 1.74
CA ALA A 244 30.92 -19.55 1.13
C ALA A 244 29.80 -20.34 1.83
N LEU A 245 29.77 -20.34 3.16
CA LEU A 245 28.72 -20.98 3.95
C LEU A 245 27.37 -20.32 3.78
N GLU A 246 27.34 -19.00 3.61
CA GLU A 246 26.12 -18.29 3.31
C GLU A 246 25.60 -18.61 1.92
N ALA A 247 26.49 -18.68 0.91
CA ALA A 247 26.13 -19.10 -0.44
C ALA A 247 25.59 -20.54 -0.46
N GLU A 248 26.17 -21.45 0.32
CA GLU A 248 25.70 -22.82 0.44
C GLU A 248 24.29 -22.88 1.11
N ARG A 249 24.08 -22.08 2.17
CA ARG A 249 22.76 -21.97 2.82
C ARG A 249 21.73 -21.41 1.88
N GLN A 250 22.08 -20.38 1.10
CA GLN A 250 21.20 -19.82 0.09
C GLN A 250 20.85 -20.80 -1.01
N ALA A 251 21.81 -21.55 -1.52
CA ALA A 251 21.58 -22.59 -2.52
C ALA A 251 20.67 -23.71 -1.98
N ALA A 252 20.87 -24.14 -0.73
CA ALA A 252 20.01 -25.12 -0.08
C ALA A 252 18.57 -24.59 0.12
N ALA A 253 18.42 -23.33 0.54
CA ALA A 253 17.13 -22.68 0.68
C ALA A 253 16.43 -22.50 -0.67
N GLU A 254 17.16 -22.16 -1.72
CA GLU A 254 16.66 -22.09 -3.08
C GLU A 254 16.14 -23.44 -3.55
N ALA A 255 16.90 -24.52 -3.35
CA ALA A 255 16.48 -25.86 -3.72
C ALA A 255 15.21 -26.28 -2.96
N ALA A 256 15.13 -25.98 -1.66
CA ALA A 256 13.95 -26.25 -0.85
C ALA A 256 12.73 -25.44 -1.31
N ALA A 257 12.90 -24.15 -1.64
CA ALA A 257 11.83 -23.30 -2.15
C ALA A 257 11.32 -23.77 -3.51
N ARG A 258 12.22 -24.19 -4.40
CA ARG A 258 11.84 -24.79 -5.70
C ARG A 258 11.04 -26.08 -5.52
N ALA A 259 11.48 -26.96 -4.63
CA ALA A 259 10.74 -28.18 -4.34
C ALA A 259 9.35 -27.90 -3.74
N ALA A 260 9.24 -26.91 -2.85
CA ALA A 260 7.97 -26.47 -2.30
C ALA A 260 7.03 -25.86 -3.37
N ALA A 261 7.58 -25.08 -4.30
CA ALA A 261 6.80 -24.53 -5.41
C ALA A 261 6.31 -25.59 -6.38
N GLU A 262 7.13 -26.61 -6.66
CA GLU A 262 6.71 -27.78 -7.47
C GLU A 262 5.59 -28.55 -6.78
N ALA A 263 5.70 -28.80 -5.48
CA ALA A 263 4.65 -29.46 -4.71
C ALA A 263 3.34 -28.64 -4.69
N ALA A 264 3.43 -27.31 -4.54
CA ALA A 264 2.27 -26.44 -4.58
C ALA A 264 1.61 -26.42 -5.97
N ALA A 265 2.40 -26.39 -7.04
CA ALA A 265 1.88 -26.46 -8.41
C ALA A 265 1.19 -27.79 -8.71
N GLN A 266 1.74 -28.92 -8.23
CA GLN A 266 1.11 -30.23 -8.35
C GLN A 266 -0.23 -30.29 -7.59
N ALA A 267 -0.26 -29.79 -6.34
CA ALA A 267 -1.48 -29.75 -5.55
C ALA A 267 -2.57 -28.87 -6.21
N ALA A 268 -2.19 -27.71 -6.78
CA ALA A 268 -3.11 -26.84 -7.51
C ALA A 268 -3.66 -27.51 -8.78
N ALA A 269 -2.82 -28.24 -9.52
CA ALA A 269 -3.23 -29.00 -10.71
C ALA A 269 -4.18 -30.16 -10.36
N GLU A 270 -3.94 -30.87 -9.27
CA GLU A 270 -4.83 -31.93 -8.78
C GLU A 270 -6.20 -31.36 -8.35
N GLU A 271 -6.20 -30.21 -7.67
CA GLU A 271 -7.44 -29.57 -7.25
C GLU A 271 -8.25 -29.06 -8.46
N ALA A 272 -7.59 -28.46 -9.43
CA ALA A 272 -8.23 -28.05 -10.71
C ALA A 272 -8.83 -29.26 -11.46
N ALA A 273 -8.11 -30.40 -11.48
CA ALA A 273 -8.61 -31.63 -12.08
C ALA A 273 -9.83 -32.18 -11.34
N ARG A 274 -9.84 -32.12 -9.99
CA ARG A 274 -11.02 -32.53 -9.18
C ARG A 274 -12.23 -31.63 -9.45
N GLN A 275 -12.02 -30.30 -9.54
CA GLN A 275 -13.08 -29.35 -9.83
C GLN A 275 -13.65 -29.55 -11.25
N ALA A 276 -12.81 -29.80 -12.25
CA ALA A 276 -13.22 -30.13 -13.61
C ALA A 276 -14.03 -31.45 -13.67
N ALA A 277 -13.60 -32.49 -12.95
CA ALA A 277 -14.32 -33.73 -12.86
C ALA A 277 -15.69 -33.58 -12.15
N ALA A 278 -15.75 -32.77 -11.09
CA ALA A 278 -16.99 -32.46 -10.39
C ALA A 278 -17.98 -31.67 -11.28
N ALA A 279 -17.47 -30.73 -12.08
CA ALA A 279 -18.29 -29.97 -13.03
C ALA A 279 -18.86 -30.87 -14.16
N GLN A 280 -18.14 -31.90 -14.59
CA GLN A 280 -18.61 -32.89 -15.57
C GLN A 280 -19.61 -33.90 -14.96
N ALA A 281 -19.56 -34.11 -13.65
CA ALA A 281 -20.48 -35.03 -12.95
C ALA A 281 -21.79 -34.37 -12.49
N ALA A 282 -21.94 -33.05 -12.61
CA ALA A 282 -23.18 -32.34 -12.31
C ALA A 282 -24.26 -32.76 -13.32
N PRO A 283 -25.45 -33.24 -12.88
CA PRO A 283 -26.53 -33.62 -13.80
C PRO A 283 -26.99 -32.37 -14.56
N ALA A 284 -27.15 -32.49 -15.87
CA ALA A 284 -27.73 -31.44 -16.69
C ALA A 284 -29.13 -31.09 -16.14
N PRO A 285 -29.51 -29.80 -16.11
CA PRO A 285 -30.85 -29.42 -15.70
C PRO A 285 -31.85 -30.10 -16.66
N SER A 286 -32.69 -30.98 -16.11
CA SER A 286 -33.76 -31.60 -16.83
C SER A 286 -34.74 -30.50 -17.27
N VAL A 287 -34.79 -30.21 -18.55
CA VAL A 287 -35.84 -29.45 -19.17
C VAL A 287 -37.09 -30.35 -19.16
N GLY A 288 -37.88 -30.16 -18.12
CA GLY A 288 -39.24 -30.74 -18.09
C GLY A 288 -40.07 -30.11 -19.18
N GLY A 289 -40.41 -30.90 -20.19
CA GLY A 289 -41.45 -30.57 -21.16
C GLY A 289 -42.79 -30.52 -20.41
N GLY A 290 -43.47 -29.42 -20.53
CA GLY A 290 -44.86 -29.19 -20.19
C GLY A 290 -45.45 -28.41 -21.34
N ASP A 291 -46.18 -29.11 -22.20
CA ASP A 291 -47.12 -28.52 -23.13
C ASP A 291 -48.21 -27.80 -22.32
N ASP A 292 -48.51 -26.56 -22.71
CA ASP A 292 -49.86 -26.03 -22.83
C ASP A 292 -49.81 -24.54 -23.16
N ASP A 293 -50.21 -24.30 -24.36
CA ASP A 293 -51.24 -23.38 -24.92
C ASP A 293 -51.42 -21.94 -24.40
N ASP A 294 -51.34 -21.04 -25.38
CA ASP A 294 -52.11 -19.79 -25.56
C ASP A 294 -51.68 -18.46 -24.94
N SER A 295 -51.57 -17.51 -25.88
CA SER A 295 -51.88 -16.07 -25.79
C SER A 295 -50.71 -15.07 -25.56
N ASP A 296 -50.17 -14.61 -26.72
CA ASP A 296 -50.08 -13.19 -27.17
C ASP A 296 -49.86 -12.10 -26.11
N SER A 297 -48.66 -11.61 -26.01
CA SER A 297 -48.37 -10.17 -26.05
C SER A 297 -46.84 -9.93 -26.18
N GLY A 298 -46.47 -9.32 -27.32
CA GLY A 298 -45.10 -9.01 -27.65
C GLY A 298 -44.45 -7.98 -26.73
N TYR A 299 -43.33 -8.39 -26.15
CA TYR A 299 -42.29 -7.48 -25.69
C TYR A 299 -40.95 -8.04 -26.10
N THR A 300 -40.34 -7.47 -27.10
CA THR A 300 -38.95 -7.71 -27.51
C THR A 300 -38.07 -6.69 -26.82
N PRO A 301 -37.12 -7.11 -25.97
CA PRO A 301 -36.04 -6.20 -25.54
C PRO A 301 -35.01 -6.05 -26.67
N PRO A 302 -34.44 -4.86 -26.87
CA PRO A 302 -33.47 -4.66 -27.95
C PRO A 302 -32.14 -5.33 -27.57
N SER A 303 -31.79 -6.38 -28.32
CA SER A 303 -30.44 -6.92 -28.40
C SER A 303 -29.53 -5.87 -29.05
N ARG A 304 -28.66 -5.24 -28.27
CA ARG A 304 -27.49 -4.56 -28.83
C ARG A 304 -26.32 -5.52 -28.81
N THR A 305 -26.12 -6.17 -29.92
CA THR A 305 -24.84 -6.73 -30.32
C THR A 305 -24.08 -5.60 -31.02
N PRO A 306 -22.83 -5.27 -30.62
CA PRO A 306 -21.97 -4.45 -31.45
C PRO A 306 -21.52 -5.34 -32.64
N GLU A 307 -21.90 -4.97 -33.84
CA GLU A 307 -21.27 -5.46 -35.07
C GLU A 307 -19.79 -5.02 -35.03
N ILE A 308 -18.91 -5.99 -35.03
CA ILE A 308 -17.49 -5.80 -35.33
C ILE A 308 -17.40 -5.98 -36.84
N GLU A 309 -17.11 -4.89 -37.53
CA GLU A 309 -16.76 -4.94 -38.96
C GLU A 309 -15.47 -5.78 -39.09
N ASP A 310 -15.61 -6.87 -39.82
CA ASP A 310 -14.56 -7.74 -40.34
C ASP A 310 -13.76 -6.97 -41.41
N SER A 311 -12.59 -6.44 -40.98
CA SER A 311 -11.52 -6.14 -41.91
C SER A 311 -10.41 -7.15 -41.70
N SER A 312 -10.49 -8.20 -42.47
CA SER A 312 -9.44 -9.16 -42.72
C SER A 312 -8.20 -8.46 -43.28
N ASP A 313 -7.16 -8.27 -42.42
CA ASP A 313 -5.77 -8.26 -42.86
C ASP A 313 -5.01 -9.27 -42.01
N ASP A 314 -4.67 -10.35 -42.67
CA ASP A 314 -3.86 -11.46 -42.26
C ASP A 314 -2.43 -10.95 -41.99
N ASP A 315 -2.06 -10.82 -40.71
CA ASP A 315 -0.66 -10.85 -40.31
C ASP A 315 -0.54 -11.63 -39.01
N GLY A 316 0.06 -12.81 -39.11
CA GLY A 316 0.32 -13.74 -38.01
C GLY A 316 1.15 -13.11 -36.89
N GLY A 317 0.47 -12.45 -35.96
CA GLY A 317 1.04 -11.89 -34.72
C GLY A 317 0.64 -12.76 -33.55
N GLY A 318 1.38 -13.84 -33.30
CA GLY A 318 1.37 -14.48 -31.99
C GLY A 318 1.61 -13.41 -30.92
N SER A 319 0.75 -13.36 -29.92
CA SER A 319 0.77 -12.42 -28.80
C SER A 319 2.12 -12.43 -28.06
N SER A 320 3.08 -11.67 -28.58
CA SER A 320 4.36 -11.34 -27.95
C SER A 320 4.16 -10.15 -26.99
N TRP A 321 3.36 -10.32 -25.95
CA TRP A 321 3.23 -9.31 -24.89
C TRP A 321 4.40 -9.32 -23.90
N GLY A 322 5.39 -10.21 -24.07
CA GLY A 322 6.38 -10.48 -23.03
C GLY A 322 7.76 -9.84 -23.17
N SER A 323 8.35 -9.72 -24.35
CA SER A 323 9.80 -9.43 -24.45
C SER A 323 10.16 -7.94 -24.57
N GLY A 324 9.36 -7.13 -25.24
CA GLY A 324 9.62 -5.70 -25.42
C GLY A 324 9.31 -4.88 -24.16
N GLY A 325 8.23 -5.19 -23.45
CA GLY A 325 7.82 -4.52 -22.22
C GLY A 325 8.78 -4.80 -21.07
N ALA A 326 9.15 -6.06 -20.86
CA ALA A 326 10.11 -6.47 -19.82
C ALA A 326 11.49 -5.84 -20.01
N ALA A 327 12.02 -5.81 -21.25
CA ALA A 327 13.30 -5.16 -21.52
C ALA A 327 13.28 -3.66 -21.21
N THR A 328 12.18 -2.98 -21.55
CA THR A 328 11.96 -1.56 -21.23
C THR A 328 11.89 -1.33 -19.72
N ALA A 329 11.12 -2.16 -18.99
CA ALA A 329 11.01 -2.09 -17.55
C ALA A 329 12.35 -2.33 -16.85
N ILE A 330 13.11 -3.34 -17.29
CA ILE A 330 14.46 -3.63 -16.76
C ILE A 330 15.42 -2.46 -17.02
N ALA A 331 15.41 -1.87 -18.22
CA ALA A 331 16.25 -0.71 -18.53
C ALA A 331 15.89 0.48 -17.65
N ALA A 332 14.60 0.71 -17.44
CA ALA A 332 14.10 1.75 -16.54
C ALA A 332 14.50 1.48 -15.09
N ALA A 333 14.33 0.27 -14.58
CA ALA A 333 14.76 -0.09 -13.22
C ALA A 333 16.26 0.15 -13.01
N LYS A 334 17.10 -0.24 -13.99
CA LYS A 334 18.55 -0.02 -13.95
C LYS A 334 18.94 1.45 -13.90
N SER A 335 18.11 2.37 -14.44
CA SER A 335 18.40 3.82 -14.35
C SER A 335 18.30 4.36 -12.92
N TYR A 336 17.69 3.60 -12.00
CA TYR A 336 17.60 3.93 -10.57
C TYR A 336 18.75 3.37 -9.74
N LEU A 337 19.73 2.66 -10.33
CA LEU A 337 20.89 2.15 -9.57
C LEU A 337 21.57 3.28 -8.79
N GLY A 338 21.81 3.03 -7.49
CA GLY A 338 22.42 4.00 -6.59
C GLY A 338 21.45 5.03 -6.00
N VAL A 339 20.19 5.07 -6.45
CA VAL A 339 19.15 5.92 -5.83
C VAL A 339 18.89 5.44 -4.41
N PRO A 340 18.82 6.35 -3.41
CA PRO A 340 18.59 5.97 -2.02
C PRO A 340 17.20 5.36 -1.83
N TYR A 341 17.10 4.45 -0.85
CA TYR A 341 15.80 3.96 -0.40
C TYR A 341 15.08 5.04 0.41
N VAL A 342 13.85 5.34 0.02
CA VAL A 342 12.93 6.24 0.74
C VAL A 342 11.55 5.59 0.76
N TRP A 343 10.93 5.47 1.92
CA TRP A 343 9.57 4.92 2.03
C TRP A 343 8.56 5.78 1.30
N GLY A 344 7.65 5.13 0.55
CA GLY A 344 6.71 5.81 -0.32
C GLY A 344 7.40 6.62 -1.41
N GLY A 345 8.69 6.36 -1.65
CA GLY A 345 9.48 7.06 -2.65
C GLY A 345 9.13 6.59 -4.05
N GLU A 346 8.90 7.56 -4.95
CA GLU A 346 8.53 7.34 -6.35
C GLU A 346 9.25 8.30 -7.30
N SER A 347 10.52 8.60 -6.98
CA SER A 347 11.30 9.55 -7.79
C SER A 347 12.80 9.21 -7.76
N TYR A 348 13.60 9.91 -8.58
CA TYR A 348 15.08 9.83 -8.50
C TYR A 348 15.65 10.40 -7.19
N GLY A 349 14.86 11.12 -6.38
CA GLY A 349 15.24 11.54 -5.03
C GLY A 349 15.19 10.40 -4.01
N GLY A 350 14.50 9.33 -4.31
CA GLY A 350 14.36 8.13 -3.51
C GLY A 350 13.21 7.27 -3.99
N VAL A 351 13.38 5.96 -3.88
CA VAL A 351 12.35 4.95 -4.18
C VAL A 351 12.31 3.90 -3.08
N ASP A 352 11.13 3.30 -2.87
CA ASP A 352 11.01 2.04 -2.15
C ASP A 352 10.89 0.86 -3.11
N CYS A 353 10.71 -0.36 -2.59
CA CYS A 353 10.68 -1.57 -3.39
C CYS A 353 9.53 -1.59 -4.41
N SER A 354 8.32 -1.23 -4.01
CA SER A 354 7.14 -1.18 -4.86
C SER A 354 7.12 0.06 -5.75
N GLY A 355 7.70 1.17 -5.32
CA GLY A 355 7.90 2.38 -6.12
C GLY A 355 8.87 2.14 -7.28
N LEU A 356 9.99 1.44 -7.03
CA LEU A 356 10.93 1.07 -8.08
C LEU A 356 10.26 0.23 -9.18
N THR A 357 9.54 -0.82 -8.81
CA THR A 357 8.86 -1.71 -9.76
C THR A 357 7.71 -1.01 -10.48
N MET A 358 6.93 -0.18 -9.78
CA MET A 358 5.87 0.66 -10.34
C MET A 358 6.44 1.61 -11.42
N LEU A 359 7.47 2.38 -11.09
CA LEU A 359 8.08 3.33 -12.01
C LEU A 359 8.74 2.66 -13.21
N ALA A 360 9.37 1.51 -12.99
CA ALA A 360 9.98 0.73 -14.05
C ALA A 360 8.95 0.22 -15.06
N TRP A 361 7.87 -0.40 -14.59
CA TRP A 361 6.82 -0.93 -15.44
C TRP A 361 5.95 0.17 -16.07
N ALA A 362 5.80 1.34 -15.40
CA ALA A 362 5.14 2.49 -16.01
C ALA A 362 5.85 2.95 -17.30
N ARG A 363 7.18 2.82 -17.40
CA ARG A 363 7.94 3.09 -18.63
C ARG A 363 7.65 2.08 -19.74
N ALA A 364 7.21 0.90 -19.39
CA ALA A 364 6.75 -0.13 -20.33
C ALA A 364 5.24 -0.06 -20.62
N GLY A 365 4.54 0.98 -20.10
CA GLY A 365 3.10 1.18 -20.32
C GLY A 365 2.20 0.40 -19.36
N VAL A 366 2.75 -0.26 -18.32
CA VAL A 366 1.98 -1.00 -17.33
C VAL A 366 1.88 -0.17 -16.05
N SER A 367 0.65 0.15 -15.65
CA SER A 367 0.38 0.88 -14.40
C SER A 367 0.22 -0.10 -13.25
N LEU A 368 1.10 0.00 -12.26
CA LEU A 368 1.07 -0.80 -11.02
C LEU A 368 0.71 0.08 -9.82
N PRO A 369 0.03 -0.46 -8.80
CA PRO A 369 -0.15 0.24 -7.54
C PRO A 369 1.18 0.38 -6.79
N HIS A 370 1.33 1.45 -6.00
CA HIS A 370 2.50 1.66 -5.14
C HIS A 370 2.38 0.87 -3.82
N LEU A 371 2.22 -0.45 -3.93
CA LEU A 371 2.09 -1.36 -2.79
C LEU A 371 2.45 -2.78 -3.25
N SER A 372 3.47 -3.40 -2.67
CA SER A 372 3.95 -4.73 -3.07
C SER A 372 2.85 -5.79 -2.96
N ARG A 373 2.06 -5.76 -1.88
CA ARG A 373 0.90 -6.66 -1.67
C ARG A 373 -0.13 -6.57 -2.80
N ALA A 374 -0.38 -5.36 -3.31
CA ALA A 374 -1.31 -5.15 -4.41
C ALA A 374 -0.69 -5.57 -5.75
N GLN A 375 0.60 -5.29 -5.97
CA GLN A 375 1.32 -5.71 -7.18
C GLN A 375 1.31 -7.24 -7.37
N TYR A 376 1.31 -8.02 -6.28
CA TYR A 376 1.19 -9.47 -6.35
C TYR A 376 -0.14 -9.93 -6.99
N GLY A 377 -1.19 -9.14 -6.91
CA GLY A 377 -2.49 -9.42 -7.55
C GLY A 377 -2.58 -9.01 -9.03
N TYR A 378 -1.50 -8.45 -9.61
CA TYR A 378 -1.47 -8.01 -11.01
C TYR A 378 -0.81 -9.06 -11.91
N GLY A 379 -1.20 -9.11 -13.18
CA GLY A 379 -0.60 -10.00 -14.18
C GLY A 379 -0.84 -11.49 -13.93
N THR A 380 0.08 -12.30 -14.45
CA THR A 380 -0.01 -13.76 -14.42
C THR A 380 0.94 -14.33 -13.36
N HIS A 381 0.44 -15.17 -12.47
CA HIS A 381 1.27 -15.91 -11.54
C HIS A 381 2.06 -17.01 -12.26
N VAL A 382 3.37 -16.93 -12.21
CA VAL A 382 4.31 -17.92 -12.77
C VAL A 382 5.12 -18.55 -11.65
N SER A 383 5.39 -19.87 -11.76
CA SER A 383 6.24 -20.53 -10.78
C SER A 383 7.61 -19.86 -10.69
N ILE A 384 8.18 -19.74 -9.48
CA ILE A 384 9.53 -19.21 -9.28
C ILE A 384 10.60 -20.02 -10.03
N ASN A 385 10.31 -21.28 -10.40
CA ASN A 385 11.18 -22.11 -11.23
C ASN A 385 11.15 -21.75 -12.73
N SER A 386 10.15 -20.95 -13.16
CA SER A 386 9.93 -20.56 -14.54
C SER A 386 10.00 -19.04 -14.72
N MET A 387 10.70 -18.36 -13.80
CA MET A 387 10.88 -16.91 -13.88
C MET A 387 11.69 -16.50 -15.11
N GLU A 388 11.23 -15.43 -15.75
CA GLU A 388 11.90 -14.77 -16.87
C GLU A 388 12.29 -13.33 -16.48
N PRO A 389 13.30 -12.74 -17.15
CA PRO A 389 13.66 -11.35 -16.89
C PRO A 389 12.46 -10.39 -17.01
N GLY A 390 12.24 -9.57 -15.97
CA GLY A 390 11.08 -8.67 -15.84
C GLY A 390 10.05 -9.16 -14.82
N ASP A 391 9.96 -10.46 -14.53
CA ASP A 391 9.04 -10.98 -13.54
C ASP A 391 9.29 -10.34 -12.16
N LEU A 392 8.22 -10.11 -11.41
CA LEU A 392 8.29 -9.57 -10.05
C LEU A 392 8.34 -10.71 -9.03
N ILE A 393 9.35 -10.66 -8.16
CA ILE A 393 9.56 -11.61 -7.06
C ILE A 393 9.06 -10.96 -5.77
N PHE A 394 8.38 -11.73 -4.91
CA PHE A 394 7.80 -11.22 -3.68
C PHE A 394 8.24 -12.02 -2.46
N TRP A 395 8.49 -11.33 -1.34
CA TRP A 395 8.80 -11.93 -0.04
C TRP A 395 7.66 -11.70 0.93
N SER A 396 7.28 -12.75 1.65
CA SER A 396 6.18 -12.74 2.62
C SER A 396 6.64 -13.24 3.99
N SER A 397 6.16 -12.61 5.06
CA SER A 397 6.42 -13.00 6.44
C SER A 397 5.61 -14.21 6.90
N ASN A 398 4.52 -14.55 6.18
CA ASN A 398 3.58 -15.61 6.54
C ASN A 398 3.21 -16.53 5.38
N GLY A 399 3.87 -16.40 4.22
CA GLY A 399 3.59 -17.17 3.01
C GLY A 399 2.29 -16.82 2.29
N ALA A 400 1.56 -15.79 2.73
CA ALA A 400 0.35 -15.29 2.11
C ALA A 400 0.56 -13.88 1.55
N GLN A 401 -0.33 -13.46 0.62
CA GLN A 401 -0.29 -12.11 0.04
C GLN A 401 -0.36 -11.02 1.10
N SER A 402 -1.14 -11.21 2.17
CA SER A 402 -1.27 -10.24 3.27
C SER A 402 0.02 -10.00 4.04
N GLY A 403 0.96 -10.96 4.01
CA GLY A 403 2.25 -10.87 4.66
C GLY A 403 3.38 -10.40 3.75
N ILE A 404 3.11 -10.04 2.49
CA ILE A 404 4.13 -9.54 1.56
C ILE A 404 4.68 -8.23 2.10
N TYR A 405 6.01 -8.12 2.15
CA TYR A 405 6.73 -6.97 2.69
C TYR A 405 7.82 -6.45 1.74
N HIS A 406 8.13 -7.16 0.66
CA HIS A 406 9.15 -6.77 -0.30
C HIS A 406 8.83 -7.28 -1.69
N VAL A 407 9.27 -6.53 -2.70
CA VAL A 407 9.22 -6.89 -4.12
C VAL A 407 10.51 -6.50 -4.82
N ALA A 408 10.95 -7.31 -5.76
CA ALA A 408 12.09 -7.04 -6.63
C ALA A 408 11.77 -7.47 -8.07
N MET A 409 12.52 -6.96 -9.03
CA MET A 409 12.41 -7.37 -10.43
C MET A 409 13.51 -8.37 -10.77
N TYR A 410 13.15 -9.53 -11.29
CA TYR A 410 14.08 -10.56 -11.75
C TYR A 410 14.81 -10.12 -13.02
N LEU A 411 16.11 -10.34 -13.10
CA LEU A 411 16.97 -9.97 -14.24
C LEU A 411 17.45 -11.17 -15.04
N GLY A 412 17.12 -12.38 -14.61
CA GLY A 412 17.70 -13.61 -15.16
C GLY A 412 18.98 -14.03 -14.45
N GLY A 413 19.39 -15.29 -14.64
CA GLY A 413 20.64 -15.81 -14.08
C GLY A 413 20.74 -15.78 -12.55
N GLY A 414 19.60 -15.87 -11.85
CA GLY A 414 19.54 -15.78 -10.39
C GLY A 414 19.79 -14.37 -9.84
N GLN A 415 19.75 -13.34 -10.69
CA GLN A 415 19.93 -11.94 -10.29
C GLN A 415 18.61 -11.17 -10.29
N MET A 416 18.52 -10.16 -9.44
CA MET A 416 17.41 -9.22 -9.34
C MET A 416 17.91 -7.80 -9.16
N ILE A 417 17.02 -6.82 -9.43
CA ILE A 417 17.20 -5.42 -9.05
C ILE A 417 16.17 -5.06 -8.00
N GLU A 418 16.59 -4.39 -6.95
CA GLU A 418 15.77 -4.07 -5.79
C GLU A 418 16.11 -2.71 -5.18
N ALA A 419 15.14 -2.09 -4.51
CA ALA A 419 15.33 -1.07 -3.48
C ALA A 419 15.09 -1.76 -2.12
N PRO A 420 16.15 -2.16 -1.38
CA PRO A 420 15.99 -3.15 -0.31
C PRO A 420 15.47 -2.55 1.01
N THR A 421 16.10 -1.49 1.51
CA THR A 421 15.78 -0.86 2.80
C THR A 421 16.58 0.42 3.00
N PHE A 422 16.30 1.13 4.08
CA PHE A 422 17.04 2.31 4.50
C PHE A 422 18.56 2.11 4.55
N GLY A 423 19.29 3.11 4.05
CA GLY A 423 20.75 3.10 4.03
C GLY A 423 21.37 2.23 2.95
N VAL A 424 20.55 1.46 2.23
CA VAL A 424 21.00 0.64 1.10
C VAL A 424 20.33 1.15 -0.18
N PRO A 425 21.09 1.71 -1.12
CA PRO A 425 20.54 2.22 -2.36
C PRO A 425 20.08 1.09 -3.28
N VAL A 426 19.35 1.45 -4.34
CA VAL A 426 18.95 0.52 -5.40
C VAL A 426 20.19 -0.20 -5.93
N ARG A 427 20.09 -1.52 -5.99
CA ARG A 427 21.22 -2.38 -6.35
C ARG A 427 20.80 -3.59 -7.18
N ILE A 428 21.77 -4.20 -7.87
CA ILE A 428 21.64 -5.53 -8.43
C ILE A 428 22.30 -6.50 -7.47
N THR A 429 21.64 -7.60 -7.15
CA THR A 429 22.14 -8.64 -6.26
C THR A 429 21.58 -10.00 -6.66
N GLY A 430 22.14 -11.08 -6.14
CA GLY A 430 21.54 -12.41 -6.26
C GLY A 430 20.22 -12.48 -5.52
N VAL A 431 19.29 -13.31 -5.98
CA VAL A 431 18.04 -13.59 -5.25
C VAL A 431 18.40 -14.26 -3.92
N TYR A 432 17.85 -13.76 -2.83
CA TYR A 432 18.16 -14.20 -1.47
C TYR A 432 16.90 -14.53 -0.66
N SER A 433 17.09 -15.09 0.55
CA SER A 433 16.00 -15.42 1.49
C SER A 433 14.89 -16.27 0.86
N TRP A 434 15.28 -17.28 0.09
CA TRP A 434 14.38 -18.16 -0.67
C TRP A 434 13.25 -18.77 0.17
N GLY A 435 13.48 -19.01 1.47
CA GLY A 435 12.46 -19.51 2.37
C GLY A 435 11.30 -18.54 2.67
N SER A 436 11.46 -17.26 2.32
CA SER A 436 10.43 -16.22 2.49
C SER A 436 9.82 -15.77 1.15
N ILE A 437 10.31 -16.30 0.02
CA ILE A 437 9.78 -15.97 -1.31
C ILE A 437 8.42 -16.63 -1.48
N MET A 438 7.47 -15.90 -2.07
CA MET A 438 6.18 -16.45 -2.48
C MET A 438 6.39 -17.53 -3.54
N PRO A 439 5.55 -18.59 -3.59
CA PRO A 439 5.71 -19.69 -4.54
C PRO A 439 5.55 -19.29 -6.00
N TYR A 440 4.98 -18.11 -6.23
CA TYR A 440 4.77 -17.54 -7.56
C TYR A 440 5.39 -16.15 -7.67
N ALA A 441 6.04 -15.89 -8.79
CA ALA A 441 6.35 -14.55 -9.29
C ALA A 441 5.18 -14.01 -10.12
N VAL A 442 5.17 -12.72 -10.41
CA VAL A 442 4.16 -12.10 -11.27
C VAL A 442 4.80 -11.66 -12.58
N ARG A 443 4.24 -12.13 -13.69
CA ARG A 443 4.58 -11.71 -15.06
C ARG A 443 3.56 -10.70 -15.55
N LEU A 444 4.04 -9.56 -16.04
CA LEU A 444 3.26 -8.41 -16.51
C LEU A 444 3.34 -8.27 -18.02
#